data_0a805f6a310859865ed57ac46e12780d
#
_entry.id   0a805f6a310859865ed57ac46e12780d
#
_cell.length_a   1.000
_cell.length_b   1.000
_cell.length_c   1.000
_cell.angle_alpha   90.00
_cell.angle_beta   90.00
_cell.angle_gamma   90.00
#
_symmetry.space_group_name_H-M   'P 1'
#
loop_
_entity.id
_entity.type
_entity.pdbx_description
1 polymer ?
#
loop_
_entity_poly.entity_id
_entity_poly.type
_entity_poly.pdbx_seq_one_letter_code
_entity_poly.pdbx_strand_id
1 'polypeptide(L)'
;MLTQIYEVSSPVEASRIAAIGISHIGVLVGDGRFPREQPLAMAKRIAAAVSPPSKLSVLFLSDDIALIETWACELKAPIVHLGAAPDLLPPRRVAELKRRLPGSLIMRSVPISGEDSIGLARSYEGVADFLLLDSHRAGDRQVGALGVTHDWSISRRIVEIGRIPAILAGGLGPDNVADAIRMVQPAGVDSKTKTDREGSHSKDIDRVRRFHEAAIAIVRDLDGASSSPQ
;
A
#
# COMPACT_ATOMS: atom_id res chain seq x y z
N MET A 1 -1.77 -11.34 -8.78
CA MET A 1 -1.82 -9.86 -8.62
C MET A 1 -2.37 -9.56 -7.23
N LEU A 2 -1.66 -8.79 -6.41
CA LEU A 2 -2.19 -8.29 -5.15
C LEU A 2 -3.06 -7.05 -5.39
N THR A 3 -4.18 -6.94 -4.67
CA THR A 3 -4.98 -5.70 -4.62
C THR A 3 -5.02 -5.20 -3.19
N GLN A 4 -4.92 -3.90 -3.02
CA GLN A 4 -4.82 -3.24 -1.73
C GLN A 4 -5.76 -2.04 -1.66
N ILE A 5 -6.42 -1.84 -0.51
CA ILE A 5 -7.30 -0.70 -0.26
C ILE A 5 -6.89 -0.04 1.05
N TYR A 6 -6.56 1.25 1.01
CA TYR A 6 -6.13 2.00 2.19
C TYR A 6 -7.17 2.94 2.79
N GLU A 7 -6.88 3.27 4.04
CA GLU A 7 -7.67 4.11 4.95
C GLU A 7 -9.08 3.59 5.18
N VAL A 8 -9.18 2.28 5.42
CA VAL A 8 -10.40 1.69 5.94
C VAL A 8 -10.64 2.20 7.37
N SER A 9 -11.83 2.71 7.65
CA SER A 9 -12.14 3.47 8.86
C SER A 9 -13.11 2.80 9.81
N SER A 10 -13.68 1.65 9.42
CA SER A 10 -14.62 0.91 10.27
C SER A 10 -14.53 -0.61 10.09
N PRO A 11 -14.93 -1.40 11.12
CA PRO A 11 -15.01 -2.85 11.03
C PRO A 11 -15.96 -3.33 9.92
N VAL A 12 -17.03 -2.60 9.68
CA VAL A 12 -18.02 -2.94 8.64
C VAL A 12 -17.41 -2.79 7.25
N GLU A 13 -16.65 -1.72 7.00
CA GLU A 13 -15.89 -1.57 5.75
C GLU A 13 -14.88 -2.70 5.58
N ALA A 14 -14.08 -2.98 6.62
CA ALA A 14 -13.07 -4.04 6.57
C ALA A 14 -13.67 -5.41 6.19
N SER A 15 -14.77 -5.80 6.84
CA SER A 15 -15.47 -7.04 6.56
C SER A 15 -16.01 -7.10 5.12
N ARG A 16 -16.63 -6.01 4.64
CA ARG A 16 -17.17 -5.94 3.27
C ARG A 16 -16.08 -5.98 2.20
N ILE A 17 -14.94 -5.35 2.47
CA ILE A 17 -13.78 -5.33 1.57
C ILE A 17 -13.10 -6.71 1.55
N ALA A 18 -12.97 -7.37 2.72
CA ALA A 18 -12.47 -8.74 2.79
C ALA A 18 -13.36 -9.73 1.98
N ALA A 19 -14.68 -9.57 2.05
CA ALA A 19 -15.63 -10.39 1.29
C ALA A 19 -15.53 -10.25 -0.25
N ILE A 20 -14.91 -9.15 -0.75
CA ILE A 20 -14.62 -8.99 -2.18
C ILE A 20 -13.40 -9.83 -2.59
N GLY A 21 -12.49 -10.15 -1.67
CA GLY A 21 -11.24 -10.85 -1.95
C GLY A 21 -10.01 -9.92 -2.06
N ILE A 22 -10.10 -8.69 -1.56
CA ILE A 22 -8.97 -7.76 -1.49
C ILE A 22 -7.84 -8.39 -0.67
N SER A 23 -6.62 -8.37 -1.21
CA SER A 23 -5.46 -9.03 -0.60
C SER A 23 -4.98 -8.34 0.68
N HIS A 24 -4.87 -7.00 0.64
CA HIS A 24 -4.42 -6.19 1.77
C HIS A 24 -5.45 -5.11 2.11
N ILE A 25 -5.87 -5.06 3.37
CA ILE A 25 -6.80 -4.07 3.90
C ILE A 25 -6.02 -3.15 4.81
N GLY A 26 -5.88 -1.89 4.38
CA GLY A 26 -5.03 -0.89 5.01
C GLY A 26 -5.77 0.00 6.01
N VAL A 27 -5.24 0.12 7.20
CA VAL A 27 -5.69 1.06 8.22
C VAL A 27 -4.56 2.04 8.55
N LEU A 28 -4.86 3.34 8.52
CA LEU A 28 -3.95 4.39 8.99
C LEU A 28 -4.10 4.51 10.50
N VAL A 29 -3.01 4.37 11.24
CA VAL A 29 -3.02 4.42 12.71
C VAL A 29 -2.01 5.43 13.24
N GLY A 30 -2.37 6.06 14.36
CA GLY A 30 -1.50 7.03 15.02
C GLY A 30 -2.16 7.67 16.24
N ASP A 31 -1.45 8.59 16.85
CA ASP A 31 -1.83 9.30 18.06
C ASP A 31 -2.59 10.62 17.80
N GLY A 32 -3.07 10.82 16.58
CA GLY A 32 -3.85 11.98 16.15
C GLY A 32 -3.01 13.14 15.59
N ARG A 33 -1.72 12.93 15.31
CA ARG A 33 -0.87 13.95 14.67
C ARG A 33 -1.20 14.17 13.21
N PHE A 34 -1.73 13.15 12.56
CA PHE A 34 -2.12 13.24 11.15
C PHE A 34 -3.64 13.06 11.00
N PRO A 35 -4.24 13.73 10.04
CA PRO A 35 -5.68 13.57 9.76
C PRO A 35 -6.03 12.10 9.46
N ARG A 36 -7.19 11.66 9.93
CA ARG A 36 -7.77 10.33 9.67
C ARG A 36 -7.04 9.15 10.34
N GLU A 37 -6.02 9.38 11.15
CA GLU A 37 -5.46 8.31 11.98
C GLU A 37 -6.54 7.68 12.86
N GLN A 38 -6.57 6.35 12.85
CA GLN A 38 -7.43 5.59 13.74
C GLN A 38 -6.71 5.36 15.06
N PRO A 39 -7.37 5.63 16.20
CA PRO A 39 -6.82 5.27 17.50
C PRO A 39 -6.72 3.75 17.63
N LEU A 40 -5.78 3.28 18.45
CA LEU A 40 -5.47 1.87 18.62
C LEU A 40 -6.71 0.99 18.91
N ALA A 41 -7.65 1.49 19.72
CA ALA A 41 -8.89 0.76 20.03
C ALA A 41 -9.75 0.51 18.77
N MET A 42 -9.86 1.50 17.87
CA MET A 42 -10.58 1.33 16.61
C MET A 42 -9.80 0.42 15.64
N ALA A 43 -8.48 0.58 15.55
CA ALA A 43 -7.62 -0.27 14.74
C ALA A 43 -7.74 -1.76 15.14
N LYS A 44 -7.83 -2.08 16.45
CA LYS A 44 -8.08 -3.44 16.93
C LYS A 44 -9.43 -3.99 16.46
N ARG A 45 -10.47 -3.15 16.46
CA ARG A 45 -11.81 -3.55 15.97
C ARG A 45 -11.81 -3.80 14.46
N ILE A 46 -11.09 -2.96 13.70
CA ILE A 46 -10.91 -3.14 12.24
C ILE A 46 -10.13 -4.43 11.99
N ALA A 47 -9.02 -4.64 12.71
CA ALA A 47 -8.19 -5.85 12.59
C ALA A 47 -9.00 -7.14 12.80
N ALA A 48 -9.87 -7.16 13.82
CA ALA A 48 -10.74 -8.30 14.12
C ALA A 48 -11.79 -8.59 13.02
N ALA A 49 -12.08 -7.61 12.17
CA ALA A 49 -13.03 -7.75 11.05
C ALA A 49 -12.38 -8.15 9.72
N VAL A 50 -11.04 -8.16 9.65
CA VAL A 50 -10.30 -8.65 8.48
C VAL A 50 -10.22 -10.17 8.55
N SER A 51 -10.82 -10.85 7.58
CA SER A 51 -10.85 -12.32 7.49
C SER A 51 -9.94 -12.84 6.38
N PRO A 52 -9.34 -14.04 6.54
CA PRO A 52 -8.60 -14.69 5.45
C PRO A 52 -9.44 -14.85 4.17
N PRO A 53 -8.83 -14.78 2.98
CA PRO A 53 -7.38 -14.68 2.74
C PRO A 53 -6.79 -13.24 2.86
N SER A 54 -7.62 -12.23 3.15
CA SER A 54 -7.16 -10.85 3.32
C SER A 54 -6.22 -10.70 4.51
N LYS A 55 -5.23 -9.81 4.38
CA LYS A 55 -4.29 -9.45 5.46
C LYS A 55 -4.47 -7.99 5.85
N LEU A 56 -4.39 -7.71 7.14
CA LEU A 56 -4.31 -6.34 7.64
C LEU A 56 -2.97 -5.71 7.26
N SER A 57 -2.99 -4.49 6.72
CA SER A 57 -1.81 -3.65 6.53
C SER A 57 -1.94 -2.39 7.39
N VAL A 58 -1.02 -2.23 8.34
CA VAL A 58 -1.06 -1.13 9.31
C VAL A 58 -0.12 -0.02 8.86
N LEU A 59 -0.68 1.10 8.42
CA LEU A 59 0.08 2.27 7.94
C LEU A 59 0.40 3.20 9.11
N PHE A 60 1.67 3.56 9.22
CA PHE A 60 2.19 4.58 10.12
C PHE A 60 2.79 5.73 9.32
N LEU A 61 2.35 6.97 9.59
CA LEU A 61 2.97 8.20 9.08
C LEU A 61 4.01 8.76 10.04
N SER A 62 4.06 8.24 11.27
CA SER A 62 5.06 8.56 12.28
C SER A 62 6.43 7.97 11.92
N ASP A 63 7.49 8.65 12.34
CA ASP A 63 8.88 8.20 12.33
C ASP A 63 9.36 7.69 13.69
N ASP A 64 8.48 7.62 14.69
CA ASP A 64 8.76 7.09 16.03
C ASP A 64 8.75 5.56 16.02
N ILE A 65 9.95 4.95 16.03
CA ILE A 65 10.13 3.49 16.00
C ILE A 65 9.50 2.81 17.21
N ALA A 66 9.53 3.44 18.39
CA ALA A 66 8.99 2.83 19.61
C ALA A 66 7.44 2.78 19.55
N LEU A 67 6.82 3.84 19.06
CA LEU A 67 5.38 3.86 18.81
C LEU A 67 4.97 2.82 17.77
N ILE A 68 5.68 2.77 16.63
CA ILE A 68 5.42 1.81 15.55
C ILE A 68 5.52 0.37 16.07
N GLU A 69 6.60 0.04 16.77
CA GLU A 69 6.83 -1.28 17.36
C GLU A 69 5.71 -1.67 18.32
N THR A 70 5.40 -0.78 19.29
CA THR A 70 4.37 -1.03 20.30
C THR A 70 3.01 -1.32 19.66
N TRP A 71 2.57 -0.48 18.71
CA TRP A 71 1.25 -0.63 18.12
C TRP A 71 1.19 -1.78 17.11
N ALA A 72 2.28 -2.03 16.36
CA ALA A 72 2.37 -3.18 15.47
C ALA A 72 2.26 -4.51 16.25
N CYS A 73 2.93 -4.61 17.42
CA CYS A 73 2.83 -5.77 18.31
C CYS A 73 1.42 -5.93 18.87
N GLU A 74 0.80 -4.86 19.35
CA GLU A 74 -0.55 -4.90 19.91
C GLU A 74 -1.62 -5.27 18.88
N LEU A 75 -1.45 -4.85 17.64
CA LEU A 75 -2.32 -5.20 16.50
C LEU A 75 -1.98 -6.56 15.91
N LYS A 76 -0.88 -7.20 16.30
CA LYS A 76 -0.32 -8.39 15.66
C LYS A 76 -0.25 -8.19 14.14
N ALA A 77 0.24 -7.02 13.73
CA ALA A 77 0.19 -6.55 12.36
C ALA A 77 0.95 -7.50 11.43
N PRO A 78 0.30 -8.21 10.49
CA PRO A 78 1.00 -9.07 9.53
C PRO A 78 1.80 -8.25 8.51
N ILE A 79 1.38 -7.01 8.24
CA ILE A 79 2.09 -6.06 7.39
C ILE A 79 2.16 -4.71 8.12
N VAL A 80 3.37 -4.20 8.31
CA VAL A 80 3.66 -2.87 8.83
C VAL A 80 4.08 -1.99 7.67
N HIS A 81 3.27 -0.98 7.36
CA HIS A 81 3.52 -0.06 6.28
C HIS A 81 4.08 1.27 6.81
N LEU A 82 5.22 1.67 6.30
CA LEU A 82 5.96 2.86 6.71
C LEU A 82 5.78 3.97 5.66
N GLY A 83 4.92 4.95 5.97
CA GLY A 83 4.54 6.05 5.10
C GLY A 83 5.27 7.38 5.37
N ALA A 84 6.06 7.49 6.46
CA ALA A 84 6.88 8.68 6.72
C ALA A 84 7.89 8.92 5.59
N ALA A 85 8.28 10.18 5.35
CA ALA A 85 9.25 10.53 4.31
C ALA A 85 10.59 9.77 4.47
N PRO A 86 11.32 9.48 3.38
CA PRO A 86 12.53 8.66 3.42
C PRO A 86 13.67 9.22 4.29
N ASP A 87 13.79 10.52 4.41
CA ASP A 87 14.76 11.20 5.27
C ASP A 87 14.48 10.96 6.77
N LEU A 88 13.20 10.81 7.14
CA LEU A 88 12.78 10.53 8.52
C LEU A 88 12.94 9.04 8.87
N LEU A 89 12.66 8.13 7.91
CA LEU A 89 12.83 6.68 8.05
C LEU A 89 13.75 6.12 6.96
N PRO A 90 15.07 6.41 7.04
CA PRO A 90 16.05 5.88 6.10
C PRO A 90 16.24 4.37 6.28
N PRO A 91 16.88 3.66 5.31
CA PRO A 91 17.03 2.20 5.33
C PRO A 91 17.56 1.62 6.64
N ARG A 92 18.51 2.31 7.30
CA ARG A 92 19.07 1.87 8.60
C ARG A 92 17.99 1.76 9.70
N ARG A 93 17.04 2.72 9.75
CA ARG A 93 15.95 2.71 10.74
C ARG A 93 14.88 1.68 10.39
N VAL A 94 14.63 1.46 9.09
CA VAL A 94 13.75 0.37 8.62
C VAL A 94 14.34 -0.99 8.97
N ALA A 95 15.65 -1.18 8.79
CA ALA A 95 16.35 -2.42 9.18
C ALA A 95 16.28 -2.68 10.69
N GLU A 96 16.40 -1.63 11.50
CA GLU A 96 16.22 -1.73 12.96
C GLU A 96 14.81 -2.21 13.30
N LEU A 97 13.78 -1.58 12.73
CA LEU A 97 12.39 -1.95 12.97
C LEU A 97 12.09 -3.38 12.51
N LYS A 98 12.61 -3.80 11.35
CA LYS A 98 12.45 -5.17 10.85
C LYS A 98 12.98 -6.21 11.82
N ARG A 99 14.14 -5.95 12.46
CA ARG A 99 14.69 -6.86 13.48
C ARG A 99 13.81 -6.93 14.75
N ARG A 100 13.13 -5.83 15.09
CA ARG A 100 12.24 -5.77 16.26
C ARG A 100 10.87 -6.41 16.01
N LEU A 101 10.47 -6.55 14.74
CA LEU A 101 9.19 -7.09 14.30
C LEU A 101 9.36 -8.33 13.41
N PRO A 102 9.99 -9.43 13.90
CA PRO A 102 10.33 -10.59 13.07
C PRO A 102 9.10 -11.33 12.53
N GLY A 103 7.91 -11.12 13.11
CA GLY A 103 6.64 -11.72 12.67
C GLY A 103 5.86 -10.87 11.67
N SER A 104 6.35 -9.68 11.29
CA SER A 104 5.68 -8.76 10.38
C SER A 104 6.47 -8.57 9.08
N LEU A 105 5.76 -8.47 7.97
CA LEU A 105 6.33 -7.98 6.71
C LEU A 105 6.40 -6.45 6.74
N ILE A 106 7.49 -5.89 6.25
CA ILE A 106 7.68 -4.44 6.17
C ILE A 106 7.38 -3.97 4.75
N MET A 107 6.40 -3.07 4.63
CA MET A 107 6.11 -2.33 3.39
C MET A 107 6.65 -0.91 3.53
N ARG A 108 7.37 -0.43 2.51
CA ARG A 108 7.97 0.91 2.51
C ARG A 108 7.41 1.77 1.37
N SER A 109 6.82 2.92 1.69
CA SER A 109 6.47 3.92 0.68
C SER A 109 7.72 4.54 0.06
N VAL A 110 7.77 4.58 -1.26
CA VAL A 110 8.81 5.23 -2.06
C VAL A 110 8.14 6.35 -2.88
N PRO A 111 8.55 7.61 -2.68
CA PRO A 111 8.06 8.73 -3.46
C PRO A 111 8.59 8.64 -4.90
N ILE A 112 7.69 8.70 -5.87
CA ILE A 112 8.06 8.74 -7.29
C ILE A 112 8.06 10.18 -7.76
N SER A 113 9.25 10.78 -7.82
CA SER A 113 9.47 12.17 -8.20
C SER A 113 10.46 12.35 -9.38
N GLY A 114 11.08 11.25 -9.85
CA GLY A 114 12.04 11.24 -10.94
C GLY A 114 13.02 10.06 -10.84
N GLU A 115 14.09 10.11 -11.62
CA GLU A 115 15.11 9.05 -11.72
C GLU A 115 15.75 8.67 -10.38
N ASP A 116 15.93 9.62 -9.47
CA ASP A 116 16.51 9.37 -8.14
C ASP A 116 15.66 8.38 -7.32
N SER A 117 14.36 8.27 -7.62
CA SER A 117 13.47 7.31 -6.96
C SER A 117 13.90 5.86 -7.18
N ILE A 118 14.61 5.57 -8.27
CA ILE A 118 15.14 4.23 -8.57
C ILE A 118 16.26 3.87 -7.57
N GLY A 119 17.20 4.78 -7.35
CA GLY A 119 18.26 4.60 -6.36
C GLY A 119 17.70 4.45 -4.95
N LEU A 120 16.70 5.26 -4.61
CA LEU A 120 16.00 5.20 -3.33
C LEU A 120 15.31 3.85 -3.14
N ALA A 121 14.55 3.36 -4.13
CA ALA A 121 13.87 2.06 -4.07
C ALA A 121 14.87 0.92 -3.79
N ARG A 122 16.00 0.91 -4.49
CA ARG A 122 17.06 -0.08 -4.30
C ARG A 122 17.72 -0.02 -2.92
N SER A 123 17.79 1.16 -2.32
CA SER A 123 18.39 1.32 -0.98
C SER A 123 17.64 0.54 0.12
N TYR A 124 16.39 0.15 -0.12
CA TYR A 124 15.60 -0.66 0.80
C TYR A 124 15.72 -2.17 0.55
N GLU A 125 16.55 -2.63 -0.42
CA GLU A 125 16.79 -4.06 -0.64
C GLU A 125 17.37 -4.73 0.61
N GLY A 126 16.79 -5.88 0.98
CA GLY A 126 17.14 -6.60 2.20
C GLY A 126 16.50 -6.07 3.50
N VAL A 127 15.89 -4.89 3.47
CA VAL A 127 15.27 -4.29 4.68
C VAL A 127 13.76 -4.11 4.57
N ALA A 128 13.19 -4.07 3.36
CA ALA A 128 11.75 -4.08 3.13
C ALA A 128 11.33 -5.36 2.38
N ASP A 129 10.10 -5.81 2.61
CA ASP A 129 9.50 -6.98 1.96
C ASP A 129 8.59 -6.56 0.80
N PHE A 130 8.07 -5.33 0.84
CA PHE A 130 7.32 -4.68 -0.23
C PHE A 130 7.73 -3.22 -0.37
N LEU A 131 7.67 -2.69 -1.60
CA LEU A 131 7.65 -1.26 -1.86
C LEU A 131 6.23 -0.84 -2.24
N LEU A 132 5.79 0.33 -1.75
CA LEU A 132 4.62 1.02 -2.28
C LEU A 132 5.12 2.25 -3.06
N LEU A 133 4.87 2.28 -4.37
CA LEU A 133 5.29 3.35 -5.26
C LEU A 133 4.16 4.37 -5.38
N ASP A 134 4.33 5.55 -4.83
CA ASP A 134 3.24 6.55 -4.77
C ASP A 134 3.73 7.95 -5.20
N SER A 135 2.77 8.79 -5.55
CA SER A 135 3.00 10.21 -5.80
C SER A 135 3.45 10.93 -4.51
N HIS A 136 4.24 12.00 -4.67
CA HIS A 136 4.75 12.76 -3.54
C HIS A 136 4.83 14.25 -3.90
N ARG A 137 4.60 15.10 -2.93
CA ARG A 137 4.87 16.54 -3.02
C ARG A 137 6.13 16.85 -2.23
N ALA A 138 7.08 17.55 -2.86
CA ALA A 138 8.32 17.96 -2.19
C ALA A 138 8.02 18.75 -0.90
N GLY A 139 8.68 18.35 0.20
CA GLY A 139 8.50 18.94 1.52
C GLY A 139 7.42 18.29 2.40
N ASP A 140 6.60 17.39 1.88
CA ASP A 140 5.64 16.64 2.70
C ASP A 140 6.40 15.63 3.60
N ARG A 141 5.97 15.53 4.86
CA ARG A 141 6.55 14.57 5.82
C ARG A 141 6.10 13.12 5.59
N GLN A 142 5.17 12.90 4.67
CA GLN A 142 4.62 11.60 4.32
C GLN A 142 4.60 11.41 2.81
N VAL A 143 4.60 10.15 2.37
CA VAL A 143 4.50 9.78 0.96
C VAL A 143 3.07 9.38 0.65
N GLY A 144 2.53 9.85 -0.49
CA GLY A 144 1.22 9.45 -1.00
C GLY A 144 0.05 10.33 -0.57
N ALA A 145 -1.17 9.78 -0.72
CA ALA A 145 -2.46 10.40 -0.41
C ALA A 145 -2.84 11.65 -1.25
N LEU A 146 -2.13 11.95 -2.34
CA LEU A 146 -2.43 13.08 -3.23
C LEU A 146 -3.58 12.79 -4.21
N GLY A 147 -3.92 11.53 -4.44
CA GLY A 147 -4.97 11.12 -5.38
C GLY A 147 -4.67 11.39 -6.85
N VAL A 148 -3.38 11.65 -7.19
CA VAL A 148 -2.89 11.90 -8.55
C VAL A 148 -1.89 10.82 -8.95
N THR A 149 -1.81 10.55 -10.26
CA THR A 149 -0.81 9.64 -10.82
C THR A 149 0.56 10.31 -10.89
N HIS A 150 1.59 9.49 -10.91
CA HIS A 150 2.98 9.90 -11.16
C HIS A 150 3.48 9.30 -12.48
N ASP A 151 4.74 9.52 -12.81
CA ASP A 151 5.35 8.94 -14.02
C ASP A 151 5.53 7.41 -13.86
N TRP A 152 4.66 6.66 -14.52
CA TRP A 152 4.67 5.20 -14.49
C TRP A 152 5.89 4.59 -15.18
N SER A 153 6.61 5.33 -16.03
CA SER A 153 7.85 4.85 -16.65
C SER A 153 8.94 4.62 -15.60
N ILE A 154 9.03 5.50 -14.61
CA ILE A 154 9.93 5.33 -13.46
C ILE A 154 9.55 4.11 -12.63
N SER A 155 8.25 3.96 -12.32
CA SER A 155 7.74 2.80 -11.59
C SER A 155 8.00 1.49 -12.32
N ARG A 156 7.83 1.46 -13.65
CA ARG A 156 8.19 0.32 -14.49
C ARG A 156 9.67 -0.05 -14.34
N ARG A 157 10.57 0.93 -14.43
CA ARG A 157 12.01 0.68 -14.25
C ARG A 157 12.34 0.14 -12.86
N ILE A 158 11.70 0.66 -11.81
CA ILE A 158 11.86 0.12 -10.45
C ILE A 158 11.45 -1.36 -10.38
N VAL A 159 10.32 -1.72 -11.02
CA VAL A 159 9.83 -3.11 -11.06
C VAL A 159 10.78 -4.01 -11.85
N GLU A 160 11.27 -3.56 -13.01
CA GLU A 160 12.14 -4.35 -13.90
C GLU A 160 13.50 -4.68 -13.28
N ILE A 161 14.10 -3.75 -12.54
CA ILE A 161 15.45 -3.92 -11.98
C ILE A 161 15.47 -4.25 -10.50
N GLY A 162 14.33 -4.06 -9.80
CA GLY A 162 14.22 -4.24 -8.35
C GLY A 162 14.07 -5.71 -7.94
N ARG A 163 14.52 -6.01 -6.73
CA ARG A 163 14.38 -7.34 -6.11
C ARG A 163 13.23 -7.42 -5.10
N ILE A 164 12.63 -6.26 -4.78
CA ILE A 164 11.52 -6.18 -3.83
C ILE A 164 10.22 -6.09 -4.61
N PRO A 165 9.21 -6.94 -4.33
CA PRO A 165 7.88 -6.81 -4.93
C PRO A 165 7.32 -5.40 -4.72
N ALA A 166 6.90 -4.73 -5.82
CA ALA A 166 6.38 -3.39 -5.78
C ALA A 166 4.85 -3.38 -5.94
N ILE A 167 4.18 -2.60 -5.11
CA ILE A 167 2.76 -2.27 -5.21
C ILE A 167 2.66 -0.86 -5.78
N LEU A 168 1.96 -0.71 -6.91
CA LEU A 168 1.75 0.58 -7.54
C LEU A 168 0.56 1.29 -6.91
N ALA A 169 0.78 2.52 -6.47
CA ALA A 169 -0.21 3.42 -5.88
C ALA A 169 -0.28 4.73 -6.69
N GLY A 170 -0.90 5.77 -6.13
CA GLY A 170 -1.00 7.09 -6.74
C GLY A 170 -2.17 7.22 -7.71
N GLY A 171 -3.33 7.65 -7.22
CA GLY A 171 -4.49 7.98 -8.04
C GLY A 171 -5.10 6.83 -8.83
N LEU A 172 -4.82 5.58 -8.47
CA LEU A 172 -5.40 4.42 -9.13
C LEU A 172 -6.85 4.20 -8.71
N GLY A 173 -7.67 3.86 -9.69
CA GLY A 173 -9.08 3.54 -9.52
C GLY A 173 -9.56 2.56 -10.60
N PRO A 174 -10.86 2.24 -10.62
CA PRO A 174 -11.43 1.31 -11.60
C PRO A 174 -11.12 1.66 -13.06
N ASP A 175 -11.01 2.95 -13.35
CA ASP A 175 -10.95 3.47 -14.73
C ASP A 175 -9.53 3.45 -15.33
N ASN A 176 -8.47 3.33 -14.50
CA ASN A 176 -7.09 3.39 -14.97
C ASN A 176 -6.18 2.27 -14.47
N VAL A 177 -6.66 1.42 -13.56
CA VAL A 177 -5.83 0.36 -12.98
C VAL A 177 -5.36 -0.67 -14.02
N ALA A 178 -6.18 -0.98 -15.02
CA ALA A 178 -5.80 -1.92 -16.08
C ALA A 178 -4.62 -1.41 -16.91
N ASP A 179 -4.63 -0.13 -17.28
CA ASP A 179 -3.54 0.49 -18.05
C ASP A 179 -2.26 0.62 -17.21
N ALA A 180 -2.41 0.95 -15.92
CA ALA A 180 -1.31 0.97 -14.96
C ALA A 180 -0.62 -0.40 -14.86
N ILE A 181 -1.39 -1.49 -14.77
CA ILE A 181 -0.87 -2.87 -14.71
C ILE A 181 -0.15 -3.23 -16.03
N ARG A 182 -0.76 -2.93 -17.19
CA ARG A 182 -0.11 -3.21 -18.49
C ARG A 182 1.24 -2.51 -18.63
N MET A 183 1.30 -1.25 -18.21
CA MET A 183 2.50 -0.44 -18.35
C MET A 183 3.58 -0.82 -17.33
N VAL A 184 3.24 -0.99 -16.05
CA VAL A 184 4.22 -1.12 -14.97
C VAL A 184 4.52 -2.58 -14.63
N GLN A 185 3.56 -3.49 -14.79
CA GLN A 185 3.64 -4.90 -14.39
C GLN A 185 4.05 -5.10 -12.91
N PRO A 186 3.39 -4.40 -11.96
CA PRO A 186 3.74 -4.47 -10.56
C PRO A 186 3.29 -5.81 -9.93
N ALA A 187 3.81 -6.14 -8.74
CA ALA A 187 3.33 -7.28 -7.96
C ALA A 187 1.91 -7.07 -7.40
N GLY A 188 1.50 -5.81 -7.26
CA GLY A 188 0.18 -5.43 -6.79
C GLY A 188 -0.18 -3.99 -7.12
N VAL A 189 -1.44 -3.64 -6.87
CA VAL A 189 -1.98 -2.29 -7.06
C VAL A 189 -2.74 -1.83 -5.82
N ASP A 190 -2.65 -0.53 -5.53
CA ASP A 190 -3.28 0.11 -4.39
C ASP A 190 -4.26 1.20 -4.80
N SER A 191 -5.36 1.32 -4.07
CA SER A 191 -6.28 2.44 -4.20
C SER A 191 -6.74 2.97 -2.84
N LYS A 192 -6.83 4.29 -2.76
CA LYS A 192 -7.41 5.01 -1.61
C LYS A 192 -8.51 5.96 -2.08
N THR A 193 -8.16 7.10 -2.62
CA THR A 193 -9.09 8.21 -2.92
C THR A 193 -10.12 7.86 -4.01
N LYS A 194 -9.70 7.09 -5.03
CA LYS A 194 -10.59 6.73 -6.15
C LYS A 194 -11.60 5.62 -5.80
N THR A 195 -11.46 5.01 -4.63
CA THR A 195 -12.41 4.05 -4.06
C THR A 195 -13.21 4.62 -2.88
N ASP A 196 -13.02 5.89 -2.55
CA ASP A 196 -13.85 6.60 -1.58
C ASP A 196 -15.20 7.03 -2.19
N ARG A 197 -16.21 7.19 -1.36
CA ARG A 197 -17.48 7.85 -1.71
C ARG A 197 -17.21 9.32 -1.96
N GLU A 198 -17.94 9.90 -2.89
CA GLU A 198 -17.83 11.32 -3.20
C GLU A 198 -18.07 12.19 -1.96
N GLY A 199 -17.18 13.16 -1.74
CA GLY A 199 -17.24 14.06 -0.57
C GLY A 199 -16.97 13.39 0.78
N SER A 200 -16.45 12.16 0.80
CA SER A 200 -16.22 11.37 2.02
C SER A 200 -14.87 10.64 1.96
N HIS A 201 -14.42 10.16 3.12
CA HIS A 201 -13.28 9.23 3.24
C HIS A 201 -13.72 7.78 3.50
N SER A 202 -15.04 7.51 3.54
CA SER A 202 -15.55 6.15 3.64
C SER A 202 -15.52 5.44 2.29
N LYS A 203 -15.34 4.13 2.29
CA LYS A 203 -15.21 3.36 1.06
C LYS A 203 -16.54 3.16 0.34
N ASP A 204 -16.52 3.37 -0.96
CA ASP A 204 -17.56 2.92 -1.88
C ASP A 204 -17.27 1.47 -2.27
N ILE A 205 -18.08 0.55 -1.75
CA ILE A 205 -17.85 -0.89 -1.93
C ILE A 205 -17.97 -1.32 -3.40
N ASP A 206 -18.80 -0.65 -4.19
CA ASP A 206 -18.94 -0.97 -5.62
C ASP A 206 -17.72 -0.46 -6.42
N ARG A 207 -17.15 0.71 -6.06
CA ARG A 207 -15.87 1.17 -6.63
C ARG A 207 -14.72 0.25 -6.25
N VAL A 208 -14.66 -0.22 -4.99
CA VAL A 208 -13.67 -1.20 -4.54
C VAL A 208 -13.78 -2.49 -5.34
N ARG A 209 -14.99 -3.00 -5.54
CA ARG A 209 -15.24 -4.22 -6.33
C ARG A 209 -14.77 -4.03 -7.77
N ARG A 210 -15.19 -2.96 -8.44
CA ARG A 210 -14.79 -2.68 -9.83
C ARG A 210 -13.27 -2.53 -9.98
N PHE A 211 -12.60 -1.89 -9.01
CA PHE A 211 -11.14 -1.79 -8.99
C PHE A 211 -10.49 -3.17 -8.92
N HIS A 212 -10.96 -4.02 -8.01
CA HIS A 212 -10.46 -5.40 -7.86
C HIS A 212 -10.68 -6.23 -9.12
N GLU A 213 -11.90 -6.24 -9.64
CA GLU A 213 -12.26 -6.99 -10.85
C GLU A 213 -11.43 -6.57 -12.06
N ALA A 214 -11.26 -5.26 -12.28
CA ALA A 214 -10.41 -4.74 -13.35
C ALA A 214 -8.95 -5.18 -13.21
N ALA A 215 -8.40 -5.16 -11.98
CA ALA A 215 -7.03 -5.61 -11.72
C ALA A 215 -6.84 -7.12 -11.95
N ILE A 216 -7.81 -7.94 -11.58
CA ILE A 216 -7.72 -9.40 -11.76
C ILE A 216 -7.96 -9.81 -13.22
N ALA A 217 -8.88 -9.14 -13.92
CA ALA A 217 -9.18 -9.45 -15.32
C ALA A 217 -7.96 -9.27 -16.20
N ILE A 218 -7.23 -8.15 -16.07
CA ILE A 218 -6.06 -7.87 -16.91
C ILE A 218 -4.92 -8.88 -16.72
N VAL A 219 -4.76 -9.45 -15.52
CA VAL A 219 -3.75 -10.48 -15.29
C VAL A 219 -4.09 -11.77 -16.04
N ARG A 220 -5.36 -12.17 -16.04
CA ARG A 220 -5.82 -13.34 -16.81
C ARG A 220 -5.61 -13.18 -18.32
N ASP A 221 -5.80 -11.97 -18.84
CA ASP A 221 -5.55 -11.66 -20.24
C ASP A 221 -4.07 -11.77 -20.60
N LEU A 222 -3.18 -11.26 -19.72
CA LEU A 222 -1.73 -11.31 -19.93
C LEU A 222 -1.20 -12.76 -19.85
N ASP A 223 -1.70 -13.56 -18.91
CA ASP A 223 -1.33 -14.97 -18.76
C ASP A 223 -1.84 -15.82 -19.95
N GLY A 224 -3.06 -15.54 -20.43
CA GLY A 224 -3.64 -16.20 -21.60
C GLY A 224 -2.91 -15.89 -22.90
N ALA A 225 -2.44 -14.67 -23.07
CA ALA A 225 -1.66 -14.26 -24.24
C ALA A 225 -0.27 -14.91 -24.32
N SER A 226 0.35 -15.19 -23.14
CA SER A 226 1.66 -15.87 -23.06
C SER A 226 1.58 -17.40 -23.25
N SER A 227 0.38 -17.98 -23.21
CA SER A 227 0.16 -19.44 -23.27
C SER A 227 -0.27 -19.96 -24.65
N SER A 228 -0.38 -19.07 -25.67
CA SER A 228 -0.71 -19.48 -27.04
C SER A 228 0.56 -19.99 -27.74
N PRO A 229 0.64 -21.28 -28.15
CA PRO A 229 1.80 -21.80 -28.86
C PRO A 229 1.90 -21.19 -30.25
N GLN A 230 3.12 -20.85 -30.65
CA GLN A 230 3.49 -20.51 -32.03
C GLN A 230 3.49 -21.77 -32.90
#